data_2fbbe78e9928f605a66701451c0b5a64
#
_entry.id   2fbbe78e9928f605a66701451c0b5a64
#
_cell.length_a   1.000
_cell.length_b   1.000
_cell.length_c   1.000
_cell.angle_alpha   90.00
_cell.angle_beta   90.00
_cell.angle_gamma   90.00
#
_symmetry.space_group_name_H-M   'P 1'
#
loop_
_entity.id
_entity.type
_entity.pdbx_description
1 polymer ?
#
loop_
_entity_poly.entity_id
_entity_poly.type
_entity_poly.pdbx_seq_one_letter_code
_entity_poly.pdbx_strand_id
1 'polypeptide(L)'
;MRNAKTLEYGFSNEEFEIRLQRAQELLYQNKLDALLITIPANLRYFTGIDTNFWESPTRPWFLVLPLSGTPIAIIPEIGENIFKKTFVKDIHTWASPNFNGDDISPLKSLLESLPSRFGAIGAELGKEMSIRMPVLDFALLQDNFKFNIVDGTSLIWAL
;
A
#
# COMPACT_ATOMS: atom_id res chain seq x y z
N MET A 1 2.20 -22.80 25.14
CA MET A 1 1.97 -21.34 25.00
C MET A 1 3.03 -20.79 24.07
N ARG A 2 2.69 -20.47 22.81
CA ARG A 2 3.61 -19.78 21.91
C ARG A 2 3.67 -18.33 22.36
N ASN A 3 4.83 -17.84 22.79
CA ASN A 3 5.04 -16.41 23.00
C ASN A 3 4.88 -15.71 21.66
N ALA A 4 3.73 -15.12 21.42
CA ALA A 4 3.54 -14.19 20.31
C ALA A 4 4.52 -13.04 20.56
N LYS A 5 5.56 -12.95 19.71
CA LYS A 5 6.53 -11.87 19.79
C LYS A 5 5.78 -10.59 19.37
N THR A 6 5.36 -9.81 20.35
CA THR A 6 4.75 -8.51 20.08
C THR A 6 5.77 -7.67 19.33
N LEU A 7 5.40 -7.19 18.16
CA LEU A 7 6.24 -6.27 17.40
C LEU A 7 6.37 -4.94 18.15
N GLU A 8 7.41 -4.19 17.84
CA GLU A 8 7.64 -2.83 18.38
C GLU A 8 6.41 -1.91 18.23
N TYR A 9 5.46 -2.27 17.36
CA TYR A 9 4.26 -1.52 16.99
C TYR A 9 2.93 -2.06 17.56
N GLY A 10 2.98 -2.81 18.66
CA GLY A 10 1.82 -3.06 19.52
C GLY A 10 0.91 -4.24 19.13
N PHE A 11 1.09 -4.86 17.96
CA PHE A 11 0.32 -6.03 17.53
C PHE A 11 1.25 -7.18 17.13
N SER A 12 0.73 -8.42 17.19
CA SER A 12 1.48 -9.59 16.73
C SER A 12 1.46 -9.72 15.20
N ASN A 13 2.38 -10.51 14.64
CA ASN A 13 2.35 -10.82 13.21
C ASN A 13 1.05 -11.50 12.80
N GLU A 14 0.52 -12.39 13.65
CA GLU A 14 -0.75 -13.09 13.42
C GLU A 14 -1.92 -12.12 13.25
N GLU A 15 -1.94 -11.01 14.00
CA GLU A 15 -2.98 -9.98 13.85
C GLU A 15 -2.89 -9.31 12.47
N PHE A 16 -1.68 -8.97 12.01
CA PHE A 16 -1.52 -8.36 10.67
C PHE A 16 -1.83 -9.36 9.55
N GLU A 17 -1.54 -10.64 9.73
CA GLU A 17 -1.93 -11.71 8.81
C GLU A 17 -3.46 -11.83 8.71
N ILE A 18 -4.17 -11.75 9.82
CA ILE A 18 -5.65 -11.77 9.85
C ILE A 18 -6.22 -10.56 9.10
N ARG A 19 -5.67 -9.37 9.32
CA ARG A 19 -6.10 -8.15 8.59
C ARG A 19 -5.85 -8.27 7.08
N LEU A 20 -4.70 -8.82 6.70
CA LEU A 20 -4.40 -9.08 5.29
C LEU A 20 -5.38 -10.07 4.68
N GLN A 21 -5.64 -11.20 5.34
CA GLN A 21 -6.59 -12.21 4.87
C GLN A 21 -7.98 -11.62 4.67
N ARG A 22 -8.45 -10.84 5.63
CA ARG A 22 -9.74 -10.14 5.52
C ARG A 22 -9.78 -9.17 4.33
N ALA A 23 -8.70 -8.40 4.12
CA ALA A 23 -8.58 -7.53 2.96
C ALA A 23 -8.63 -8.32 1.64
N GLN A 24 -7.93 -9.47 1.56
CA GLN A 24 -7.92 -10.33 0.38
C GLN A 24 -9.29 -10.96 0.10
N GLU A 25 -10.04 -11.36 1.12
CA GLU A 25 -11.42 -11.81 0.96
C GLU A 25 -12.31 -10.69 0.37
N LEU A 26 -12.18 -9.47 0.89
CA LEU A 26 -12.92 -8.31 0.38
C LEU A 26 -12.49 -7.93 -1.04
N LEU A 27 -11.20 -8.01 -1.37
CA LEU A 27 -10.69 -7.82 -2.73
C LEU A 27 -11.35 -8.80 -3.70
N TYR A 28 -11.41 -10.08 -3.35
CA TYR A 28 -12.06 -11.10 -4.17
C TYR A 28 -13.54 -10.81 -4.37
N GLN A 29 -14.27 -10.46 -3.30
CA GLN A 29 -15.70 -10.14 -3.36
C GLN A 29 -15.99 -8.92 -4.23
N ASN A 30 -15.10 -7.91 -4.20
CA ASN A 30 -15.22 -6.68 -4.98
C ASN A 30 -14.56 -6.75 -6.36
N LYS A 31 -14.04 -7.92 -6.76
CA LYS A 31 -13.37 -8.17 -8.05
C LYS A 31 -12.19 -7.21 -8.29
N LEU A 32 -11.32 -7.10 -7.31
CA LEU A 32 -10.10 -6.30 -7.35
C LEU A 32 -8.87 -7.21 -7.28
N ASP A 33 -7.84 -6.89 -8.03
CA ASP A 33 -6.57 -7.63 -8.06
C ASP A 33 -5.60 -7.15 -6.96
N ALA A 34 -5.77 -5.92 -6.49
CA ALA A 34 -5.01 -5.35 -5.40
C ALA A 34 -5.75 -4.14 -4.77
N LEU A 35 -5.26 -3.72 -3.60
CA LEU A 35 -5.59 -2.45 -2.97
C LEU A 35 -4.33 -1.61 -2.81
N LEU A 36 -4.36 -0.37 -3.30
CA LEU A 36 -3.31 0.62 -3.14
C LEU A 36 -3.64 1.53 -1.95
N ILE A 37 -2.81 1.47 -0.93
CA ILE A 37 -2.92 2.24 0.31
C ILE A 37 -1.86 3.34 0.31
N THR A 38 -2.26 4.56 0.64
CA THR A 38 -1.40 5.74 0.72
C THR A 38 -1.64 6.59 1.98
N ILE A 39 -2.84 6.46 2.59
CA ILE A 39 -3.22 7.23 3.78
C ILE A 39 -2.50 6.67 5.01
N PRO A 40 -1.82 7.51 5.82
CA PRO A 40 -1.06 7.07 6.99
C PRO A 40 -1.84 6.20 7.97
N ALA A 41 -3.10 6.53 8.26
CA ALA A 41 -3.94 5.75 9.16
C ALA A 41 -4.14 4.31 8.66
N ASN A 42 -4.36 4.14 7.35
CA ASN A 42 -4.55 2.84 6.73
C ASN A 42 -3.21 2.08 6.58
N LEU A 43 -2.12 2.79 6.26
CA LEU A 43 -0.76 2.22 6.33
C LEU A 43 -0.48 1.66 7.72
N ARG A 44 -0.77 2.45 8.77
CA ARG A 44 -0.60 2.02 10.16
C ARG A 44 -1.47 0.81 10.51
N TYR A 45 -2.71 0.75 10.04
CA TYR A 45 -3.61 -0.38 10.27
C TYR A 45 -3.00 -1.71 9.78
N PHE A 46 -2.37 -1.71 8.60
CA PHE A 46 -1.80 -2.91 8.00
C PHE A 46 -0.35 -3.20 8.39
N THR A 47 0.39 -2.23 8.91
CA THR A 47 1.82 -2.39 9.18
C THR A 47 2.23 -2.15 10.61
N GLY A 48 1.40 -1.43 11.37
CA GLY A 48 1.71 -0.94 12.71
C GLY A 48 2.63 0.29 12.74
N ILE A 49 3.15 0.71 11.58
CA ILE A 49 4.09 1.84 11.52
C ILE A 49 3.41 3.13 11.95
N ASP A 50 4.14 3.92 12.72
CA ASP A 50 3.83 5.29 13.04
C ASP A 50 5.10 6.13 12.87
N THR A 51 5.06 7.14 12.00
CA THR A 51 6.21 7.98 11.71
C THR A 51 5.77 9.35 11.21
N ASN A 52 6.50 10.40 11.59
CA ASN A 52 6.27 11.74 11.09
C ASN A 52 6.77 11.94 9.64
N PHE A 53 7.55 11.01 9.10
CA PHE A 53 8.09 11.13 7.73
C PHE A 53 7.01 11.07 6.65
N TRP A 54 5.86 10.49 6.91
CA TRP A 54 4.75 10.47 5.97
C TRP A 54 3.84 11.71 6.01
N GLU A 55 4.16 12.71 6.83
CA GLU A 55 3.43 13.98 6.85
C GLU A 55 3.60 14.77 5.54
N SER A 56 4.69 14.55 4.80
CA SER A 56 4.88 15.19 3.50
C SER A 56 3.91 14.61 2.45
N PRO A 57 2.99 15.43 1.92
CA PRO A 57 2.04 14.96 0.90
C PRO A 57 2.69 14.73 -0.48
N THR A 58 3.92 15.24 -0.68
CA THR A 58 4.67 15.15 -1.93
C THR A 58 5.69 14.01 -1.95
N ARG A 59 5.77 13.24 -0.87
CA ARG A 59 6.63 12.05 -0.76
C ARG A 59 5.78 10.87 -0.37
N PRO A 60 5.07 10.28 -1.33
CA PRO A 60 4.10 9.25 -1.04
C PRO A 60 4.77 7.98 -0.52
N TRP A 61 4.07 7.32 0.37
CA TRP A 61 4.37 5.99 0.86
C TRP A 61 3.28 5.07 0.35
N PHE A 62 3.65 4.02 -0.34
CA PHE A 62 2.70 3.11 -0.94
C PHE A 62 2.77 1.75 -0.24
N LEU A 63 1.61 1.19 0.07
CA LEU A 63 1.45 -0.20 0.44
C LEU A 63 0.48 -0.84 -0.55
N VAL A 64 0.93 -1.89 -1.20
CA VAL A 64 0.11 -2.68 -2.11
C VAL A 64 -0.29 -3.96 -1.40
N LEU A 65 -1.58 -4.19 -1.27
CA LEU A 65 -2.14 -5.45 -0.79
C LEU A 65 -2.64 -6.23 -2.01
N PRO A 66 -1.90 -7.24 -2.48
CA PRO A 66 -2.34 -8.03 -3.63
C PRO A 66 -3.47 -8.99 -3.25
N LEU A 67 -4.28 -9.39 -4.22
CA LEU A 67 -5.36 -10.38 -4.05
C LEU A 67 -4.86 -11.69 -3.40
N SER A 68 -3.60 -12.04 -3.64
CA SER A 68 -2.94 -13.17 -3.01
C SER A 68 -1.46 -12.88 -2.80
N GLY A 69 -0.87 -13.49 -1.77
CA GLY A 69 0.53 -13.27 -1.40
C GLY A 69 0.68 -12.26 -0.26
N THR A 70 1.85 -11.68 -0.13
CA THR A 70 2.23 -10.79 0.97
C THR A 70 2.12 -9.31 0.57
N PRO A 71 1.95 -8.39 1.54
CA PRO A 71 1.97 -6.95 1.25
C PRO A 71 3.32 -6.51 0.70
N ILE A 72 3.29 -5.52 -0.17
CA ILE A 72 4.47 -4.95 -0.82
C ILE A 72 4.52 -3.46 -0.50
N ALA A 73 5.63 -3.00 0.06
CA ALA A 73 5.84 -1.59 0.36
C ALA A 73 6.73 -0.93 -0.71
N ILE A 74 6.34 0.27 -1.15
CA ILE A 74 7.15 1.11 -2.05
C ILE A 74 7.26 2.48 -1.39
N ILE A 75 8.42 2.77 -0.85
CA ILE A 75 8.60 3.86 0.12
C ILE A 75 9.88 4.65 -0.16
N PRO A 76 9.97 5.90 0.33
CA PRO A 76 11.24 6.62 0.34
C PRO A 76 12.32 5.85 1.13
N GLU A 77 13.57 5.90 0.70
CA GLU A 77 14.71 5.22 1.37
C GLU A 77 14.80 5.50 2.87
N ILE A 78 14.41 6.69 3.31
CA ILE A 78 14.37 7.06 4.74
C ILE A 78 13.48 6.14 5.57
N GLY A 79 12.47 5.50 4.95
CA GLY A 79 11.53 4.60 5.60
C GLY A 79 11.99 3.14 5.68
N GLU A 80 13.05 2.76 4.98
CA GLU A 80 13.44 1.36 4.84
C GLU A 80 13.70 0.68 6.18
N ASN A 81 14.48 1.31 7.05
CA ASN A 81 14.82 0.75 8.36
C ASN A 81 13.60 0.62 9.29
N ILE A 82 12.60 1.46 9.10
CA ILE A 82 11.35 1.40 9.86
C ILE A 82 10.53 0.20 9.37
N PHE A 83 10.37 0.06 8.05
CA PHE A 83 9.60 -1.04 7.46
C PHE A 83 10.22 -2.42 7.71
N LYS A 84 11.56 -2.54 7.74
CA LYS A 84 12.26 -3.81 8.08
C LYS A 84 11.87 -4.39 9.44
N LYS A 85 11.35 -3.56 10.35
CA LYS A 85 10.87 -3.98 11.68
C LYS A 85 9.43 -4.50 11.68
N THR A 86 8.70 -4.34 10.57
CA THR A 86 7.31 -4.77 10.43
C THR A 86 7.21 -6.21 9.93
N PHE A 87 5.96 -6.69 9.81
CA PHE A 87 5.71 -7.98 9.18
C PHE A 87 5.85 -7.94 7.65
N VAL A 88 5.81 -6.74 7.02
CA VAL A 88 6.02 -6.55 5.59
C VAL A 88 7.47 -6.83 5.25
N LYS A 89 7.72 -7.78 4.34
CA LYS A 89 9.07 -8.21 3.97
C LYS A 89 9.48 -7.80 2.57
N ASP A 90 8.51 -7.59 1.69
CA ASP A 90 8.75 -7.11 0.33
C ASP A 90 8.76 -5.57 0.34
N ILE A 91 9.95 -4.99 0.31
CA ILE A 91 10.17 -3.56 0.47
C ILE A 91 11.01 -3.05 -0.69
N HIS A 92 10.41 -2.16 -1.47
CA HIS A 92 11.07 -1.42 -2.53
C HIS A 92 11.26 0.03 -2.10
N THR A 93 12.41 0.60 -2.37
CA THR A 93 12.69 1.98 -2.01
C THR A 93 12.97 2.84 -3.23
N TRP A 94 12.67 4.13 -3.10
CA TRP A 94 13.03 5.14 -4.07
C TRP A 94 13.79 6.29 -3.39
N ALA A 95 14.73 6.92 -4.15
CA ALA A 95 15.55 8.00 -3.62
C ALA A 95 14.72 9.25 -3.36
N SER A 96 14.81 9.82 -2.15
CA SER A 96 14.11 11.07 -1.78
C SER A 96 15.08 12.00 -1.04
N PRO A 97 15.26 13.23 -1.52
CA PRO A 97 14.61 13.86 -2.68
C PRO A 97 15.13 13.30 -4.02
N ASN A 98 14.25 13.17 -4.99
CA ASN A 98 14.60 12.79 -6.35
C ASN A 98 14.41 14.00 -7.28
N PHE A 99 15.50 14.72 -7.54
CA PHE A 99 15.46 15.97 -8.33
C PHE A 99 15.27 15.77 -9.84
N ASN A 100 15.51 14.55 -10.33
CA ASN A 100 15.42 14.21 -11.75
C ASN A 100 14.25 13.27 -12.02
N GLY A 101 13.38 13.05 -11.01
CA GLY A 101 12.74 11.86 -11.03
C GLY A 101 11.33 11.68 -11.20
N ASP A 102 11.08 10.52 -11.55
CA ASP A 102 9.87 9.83 -11.72
C ASP A 102 9.70 8.90 -10.50
N ASP A 103 8.95 9.39 -9.52
CA ASP A 103 8.70 8.65 -8.29
C ASP A 103 7.59 7.60 -8.50
N ILE A 104 6.89 7.64 -9.65
CA ILE A 104 5.73 6.79 -9.94
C ILE A 104 6.10 5.52 -10.71
N SER A 105 7.18 5.52 -11.50
CA SER A 105 7.59 4.36 -12.30
C SER A 105 7.81 3.09 -11.48
N PRO A 106 8.44 3.13 -10.30
CA PRO A 106 8.59 1.93 -9.47
C PRO A 106 7.23 1.35 -9.04
N LEU A 107 6.28 2.21 -8.66
CA LEU A 107 4.92 1.77 -8.31
C LEU A 107 4.22 1.18 -9.53
N LYS A 108 4.25 1.87 -10.67
CA LYS A 108 3.60 1.42 -11.90
C LYS A 108 4.14 0.06 -12.34
N SER A 109 5.46 -0.09 -12.40
CA SER A 109 6.12 -1.34 -12.79
C SER A 109 5.75 -2.50 -11.85
N LEU A 110 5.71 -2.23 -10.54
CA LEU A 110 5.30 -3.25 -9.57
C LEU A 110 3.84 -3.66 -9.79
N LEU A 111 2.93 -2.71 -9.88
CA LEU A 111 1.51 -3.00 -10.08
C LEU A 111 1.29 -3.78 -11.38
N GLU A 112 1.98 -3.43 -12.47
CA GLU A 112 1.89 -4.14 -13.74
C GLU A 112 2.43 -5.57 -13.69
N SER A 113 3.33 -5.87 -12.76
CA SER A 113 3.85 -7.21 -12.54
C SER A 113 2.85 -8.14 -11.81
N LEU A 114 1.83 -7.58 -11.17
CA LEU A 114 0.83 -8.37 -10.46
C LEU A 114 0.00 -9.23 -11.42
N PRO A 115 -0.42 -10.44 -10.97
CA PRO A 115 -1.41 -11.22 -11.70
C PRO A 115 -2.70 -10.42 -11.90
N SER A 116 -3.22 -10.41 -13.13
CA SER A 116 -4.48 -9.76 -13.46
C SER A 116 -5.57 -10.82 -13.61
N ARG A 117 -6.47 -10.89 -12.64
CA ARG A 117 -7.66 -11.74 -12.67
C ARG A 117 -8.90 -10.94 -13.04
N PHE A 118 -9.03 -9.76 -12.49
CA PHE A 118 -10.19 -8.89 -12.64
C PHE A 118 -9.90 -7.62 -13.43
N GLY A 119 -8.63 -7.27 -13.59
CA GLY A 119 -8.19 -6.08 -14.31
C GLY A 119 -8.43 -4.76 -13.58
N ALA A 120 -8.59 -4.80 -12.25
CA ALA A 120 -8.89 -3.61 -11.46
C ALA A 120 -8.09 -3.57 -10.14
N ILE A 121 -7.69 -2.36 -9.75
CA ILE A 121 -7.01 -2.06 -8.48
C ILE A 121 -7.85 -1.03 -7.74
N GLY A 122 -8.18 -1.33 -6.47
CA GLY A 122 -8.82 -0.37 -5.59
C GLY A 122 -7.82 0.65 -5.05
N ALA A 123 -8.22 1.91 -4.93
CA ALA A 123 -7.42 2.96 -4.31
C ALA A 123 -8.30 3.89 -3.47
N GLU A 124 -7.67 4.72 -2.66
CA GLU A 124 -8.31 5.63 -1.70
C GLU A 124 -8.83 6.89 -2.40
N LEU A 125 -9.90 6.76 -3.21
CA LEU A 125 -10.41 7.82 -4.09
C LEU A 125 -11.75 8.41 -3.68
N GLY A 126 -12.47 7.78 -2.75
CA GLY A 126 -13.84 8.15 -2.39
C GLY A 126 -13.94 9.26 -1.34
N LYS A 127 -15.16 9.44 -0.82
CA LYS A 127 -15.43 10.44 0.21
C LYS A 127 -14.61 10.19 1.46
N GLU A 128 -14.10 11.28 2.05
CA GLU A 128 -13.26 11.27 3.26
C GLU A 128 -11.94 10.50 3.09
N MET A 129 -11.60 10.15 1.87
CA MET A 129 -10.31 9.59 1.46
C MET A 129 -9.59 10.58 0.56
N SER A 130 -8.27 10.48 0.53
CA SER A 130 -7.44 11.26 -0.38
C SER A 130 -6.21 10.45 -0.72
N ILE A 131 -6.09 10.05 -1.97
CA ILE A 131 -4.85 9.44 -2.43
C ILE A 131 -3.70 10.41 -2.22
N ARG A 132 -2.69 9.97 -1.48
CA ARG A 132 -1.55 10.83 -1.11
C ARG A 132 -0.41 10.68 -2.11
N MET A 133 -0.62 11.30 -3.26
CA MET A 133 0.40 11.50 -4.29
C MET A 133 0.06 12.77 -5.08
N PRO A 134 1.03 13.40 -5.77
CA PRO A 134 0.74 14.49 -6.69
C PRO A 134 -0.29 14.08 -7.75
N VAL A 135 -1.19 14.99 -8.10
CA VAL A 135 -2.25 14.70 -9.10
C VAL A 135 -1.66 14.32 -10.45
N LEU A 136 -0.53 14.94 -10.83
CA LEU A 136 0.16 14.58 -12.08
C LEU A 136 0.71 13.15 -12.04
N ASP A 137 1.26 12.72 -10.91
CA ASP A 137 1.77 11.35 -10.74
C ASP A 137 0.64 10.33 -10.83
N PHE A 138 -0.54 10.66 -10.27
CA PHE A 138 -1.72 9.81 -10.42
C PHE A 138 -2.18 9.72 -11.89
N ALA A 139 -2.14 10.82 -12.63
CA ALA A 139 -2.46 10.81 -14.06
C ALA A 139 -1.44 9.97 -14.86
N LEU A 140 -0.15 10.10 -14.56
CA LEU A 140 0.91 9.30 -15.17
C LEU A 140 0.80 7.81 -14.83
N LEU A 141 0.37 7.47 -13.61
CA LEU A 141 0.09 6.09 -13.22
C LEU A 141 -1.01 5.48 -14.10
N GLN A 142 -2.05 6.24 -14.41
CA GLN A 142 -3.18 5.76 -15.22
C GLN A 142 -2.90 5.73 -16.73
N ASP A 143 -1.87 6.44 -17.20
CA ASP A 143 -1.54 6.49 -18.62
C ASP A 143 -1.01 5.14 -19.12
N ASN A 144 -1.69 4.57 -20.15
CA ASN A 144 -1.35 3.24 -20.70
C ASN A 144 -1.17 2.15 -19.62
N PHE A 145 -1.96 2.20 -18.56
CA PHE A 145 -1.85 1.28 -17.44
C PHE A 145 -2.68 -0.01 -17.65
N LYS A 146 -2.11 -1.13 -17.26
CA LYS A 146 -2.72 -2.47 -17.40
C LYS A 146 -4.05 -2.63 -16.66
N PHE A 147 -4.22 -1.94 -15.54
CA PHE A 147 -5.39 -2.07 -14.65
C PHE A 147 -6.25 -0.81 -14.66
N ASN A 148 -7.53 -0.98 -14.42
CA ASN A 148 -8.40 0.13 -14.04
C ASN A 148 -8.20 0.46 -12.57
N ILE A 149 -7.88 1.72 -12.24
CA ILE A 149 -7.85 2.18 -10.86
C ILE A 149 -9.25 2.67 -10.50
N VAL A 150 -9.85 2.05 -9.51
CA VAL A 150 -11.21 2.31 -9.06
C VAL A 150 -11.26 2.70 -7.58
N ASP A 151 -12.37 3.28 -7.13
CA ASP A 151 -12.55 3.63 -5.74
C ASP A 151 -12.66 2.38 -4.85
N GLY A 152 -11.73 2.23 -3.91
CA GLY A 152 -11.65 1.16 -2.92
C GLY A 152 -12.17 1.55 -1.53
N THR A 153 -12.75 2.75 -1.37
CA THR A 153 -13.13 3.30 -0.07
C THR A 153 -14.10 2.40 0.70
N SER A 154 -15.10 1.85 0.02
CA SER A 154 -16.08 0.94 0.65
C SER A 154 -15.44 -0.32 1.21
N LEU A 155 -14.41 -0.84 0.54
CA LEU A 155 -13.65 -1.98 1.02
C LEU A 155 -12.86 -1.62 2.30
N ILE A 156 -12.19 -0.46 2.29
CA ILE A 156 -11.42 0.01 3.44
C ILE A 156 -12.32 0.20 4.66
N TRP A 157 -13.52 0.74 4.48
CA TRP A 157 -14.48 0.92 5.58
C TRP A 157 -15.08 -0.40 6.11
N ALA A 158 -14.99 -1.48 5.36
CA ALA A 158 -15.43 -2.80 5.79
C ALA A 158 -14.38 -3.59 6.60
N LEU A 159 -13.15 -3.07 6.68
CA LEU A 159 -12.04 -3.64 7.45
C LEU A 159 -12.09 -3.23 8.91
#